data_4d3d8d8e1cb0ddfe2636d7cdb1359934
#
_entry.id   4d3d8d8e1cb0ddfe2636d7cdb1359934
#
_cell.length_a   1.000
_cell.length_b   1.000
_cell.length_c   1.000
_cell.angle_alpha   90.00
_cell.angle_beta   90.00
_cell.angle_gamma   90.00
#
_symmetry.space_group_name_H-M   'P 1'
#
loop_
_entity.id
_entity.type
_entity.pdbx_description
1 polymer ?
#
loop_
_entity_poly.entity_id
_entity_poly.type
_entity_poly.pdbx_seq_one_letter_code
_entity_poly.pdbx_strand_id
1 'polypeptide(L)'
;MKKLASIFFSACLAATAFSQNLIADVKVDYSQVQSSNNQVYQTLQKSLTTFINSTKWTNDRLKTYERIEASFNINIQKKEGNRFTGTILVQSRRPVFNSTYYTPVLNLNDTNFNFEYQEYEELVFNDRKFSNKNLTDVITFYVYLVLGYDADTFAKEGGTEYFKMAKKIADFGQASNNFSGWSELDG
;
A
#
# COMPACT_ATOMS: atom_id res chain seq x y z
N MET A 1 32.26 -40.68 5.17
CA MET A 1 31.78 -39.83 4.07
C MET A 1 30.30 -39.42 4.17
N LYS A 2 29.47 -40.07 5.01
CA LYS A 2 28.03 -39.72 5.15
C LYS A 2 27.73 -38.56 6.11
N LYS A 3 28.68 -38.10 6.94
CA LYS A 3 28.50 -37.01 7.91
C LYS A 3 28.85 -35.62 7.38
N LEU A 4 29.55 -35.51 6.26
CA LEU A 4 29.87 -34.22 5.62
C LEU A 4 28.75 -33.71 4.70
N ALA A 5 27.91 -34.58 4.16
CA ALA A 5 26.78 -34.19 3.32
C ALA A 5 25.62 -33.51 4.10
N SER A 6 25.51 -33.84 5.42
CA SER A 6 24.43 -33.29 6.26
C SER A 6 24.67 -31.86 6.70
N ILE A 7 25.92 -31.39 6.71
CA ILE A 7 26.25 -29.98 7.10
C ILE A 7 26.05 -29.02 5.95
N PHE A 8 26.17 -29.49 4.70
CA PHE A 8 25.95 -28.62 3.51
C PHE A 8 24.49 -28.35 3.22
N PHE A 9 23.56 -29.19 3.67
CA PHE A 9 22.13 -28.97 3.45
C PHE A 9 21.49 -28.01 4.46
N SER A 10 22.15 -27.79 5.62
CA SER A 10 21.65 -26.86 6.66
C SER A 10 22.01 -25.40 6.41
N ALA A 11 22.89 -25.07 5.47
CA ALA A 11 23.38 -23.73 5.22
C ALA A 11 22.56 -22.94 4.16
N CYS A 12 21.61 -23.58 3.48
CA CYS A 12 20.83 -22.95 2.41
C CYS A 12 19.47 -22.37 2.82
N LEU A 13 19.12 -22.39 4.11
CA LEU A 13 17.92 -21.71 4.62
C LEU A 13 18.26 -20.38 5.30
N ALA A 14 19.18 -19.61 4.73
CA ALA A 14 19.20 -18.18 4.98
C ALA A 14 17.98 -17.59 4.24
N ALA A 15 16.80 -17.67 4.86
CA ALA A 15 15.64 -16.91 4.44
C ALA A 15 16.09 -15.47 4.34
N THR A 16 16.13 -14.92 3.12
CA THR A 16 16.30 -13.47 2.91
C THR A 16 15.11 -12.81 3.59
N ALA A 17 15.30 -12.39 4.83
CA ALA A 17 14.37 -11.50 5.50
C ALA A 17 14.34 -10.22 4.67
N PHE A 18 13.39 -10.12 3.75
CA PHE A 18 13.09 -8.88 3.08
C PHE A 18 12.72 -7.88 4.17
N SER A 19 13.58 -6.89 4.36
CA SER A 19 13.28 -5.79 5.27
C SER A 19 12.08 -5.03 4.70
N GLN A 20 10.91 -5.31 5.25
CA GLN A 20 9.69 -4.56 4.96
C GLN A 20 9.82 -3.22 5.66
N ASN A 21 9.76 -2.13 4.90
CA ASN A 21 9.93 -0.79 5.43
C ASN A 21 8.62 -0.18 5.96
N LEU A 22 7.49 -0.75 5.57
CA LEU A 22 6.14 -0.31 5.92
C LEU A 22 5.41 -1.44 6.66
N ILE A 23 4.65 -1.07 7.69
CA ILE A 23 3.67 -1.93 8.36
C ILE A 23 2.31 -1.26 8.18
N ALA A 24 1.48 -1.82 7.32
CA ALA A 24 0.17 -1.30 7.02
C ALA A 24 -0.93 -2.15 7.69
N ASP A 25 -1.83 -1.47 8.41
CA ASP A 25 -3.13 -2.01 8.81
C ASP A 25 -4.16 -1.61 7.74
N VAL A 26 -4.81 -2.60 7.14
CA VAL A 26 -5.83 -2.39 6.11
C VAL A 26 -7.17 -2.83 6.63
N LYS A 27 -8.16 -1.94 6.55
CA LYS A 27 -9.56 -2.23 6.91
C LYS A 27 -10.46 -1.91 5.74
N VAL A 28 -11.38 -2.83 5.44
CA VAL A 28 -12.43 -2.65 4.42
C VAL A 28 -13.78 -2.70 5.12
N ASP A 29 -14.41 -1.55 5.23
CA ASP A 29 -15.79 -1.41 5.70
C ASP A 29 -16.74 -1.47 4.51
N TYR A 30 -17.72 -2.32 4.59
CA TYR A 30 -18.76 -2.52 3.58
C TYR A 30 -20.18 -2.48 4.18
N SER A 31 -20.31 -1.89 5.35
CA SER A 31 -21.59 -1.81 6.09
C SER A 31 -22.69 -1.08 5.31
N GLN A 32 -22.31 -0.20 4.37
CA GLN A 32 -23.23 0.54 3.53
C GLN A 32 -23.74 -0.26 2.32
N VAL A 33 -23.11 -1.41 2.01
CA VAL A 33 -23.48 -2.23 0.86
C VAL A 33 -24.34 -3.40 1.30
N GLN A 34 -25.56 -3.47 0.80
CA GLN A 34 -26.41 -4.64 0.99
C GLN A 34 -25.90 -5.77 0.11
N SER A 35 -25.10 -6.66 0.66
CA SER A 35 -24.53 -7.80 -0.06
C SER A 35 -24.77 -9.10 0.69
N SER A 36 -25.22 -10.12 -0.01
CA SER A 36 -25.33 -11.48 0.53
C SER A 36 -23.97 -12.21 0.57
N ASN A 37 -22.96 -11.73 -0.16
CA ASN A 37 -21.63 -12.32 -0.22
C ASN A 37 -20.59 -11.35 0.37
N ASN A 38 -20.19 -11.60 1.60
CA ASN A 38 -19.17 -10.80 2.30
C ASN A 38 -17.72 -11.28 2.00
N GLN A 39 -17.58 -12.43 1.36
CA GLN A 39 -16.28 -13.05 1.09
C GLN A 39 -15.38 -12.15 0.24
N VAL A 40 -15.93 -11.47 -0.75
CA VAL A 40 -15.18 -10.58 -1.65
C VAL A 40 -14.48 -9.44 -0.91
N TYR A 41 -15.12 -8.88 0.13
CA TYR A 41 -14.52 -7.78 0.93
C TYR A 41 -13.42 -8.29 1.86
N GLN A 42 -13.59 -9.50 2.41
CA GLN A 42 -12.56 -10.15 3.23
C GLN A 42 -11.33 -10.52 2.39
N THR A 43 -11.54 -11.05 1.17
CA THR A 43 -10.44 -11.34 0.25
C THR A 43 -9.76 -10.08 -0.24
N LEU A 44 -10.50 -9.01 -0.53
CA LEU A 44 -9.96 -7.70 -0.87
C LEU A 44 -9.05 -7.17 0.25
N GLN A 45 -9.55 -7.14 1.49
CA GLN A 45 -8.76 -6.71 2.64
C GLN A 45 -7.48 -7.51 2.80
N LYS A 46 -7.56 -8.84 2.71
CA LYS A 46 -6.41 -9.74 2.81
C LYS A 46 -5.41 -9.52 1.68
N SER A 47 -5.89 -9.37 0.43
CA SER A 47 -5.05 -9.14 -0.74
C SER A 47 -4.30 -7.80 -0.64
N LEU A 48 -4.98 -6.73 -0.22
CA LEU A 48 -4.38 -5.43 0.01
C LEU A 48 -3.37 -5.45 1.16
N THR A 49 -3.70 -6.09 2.28
CA THR A 49 -2.78 -6.23 3.42
C THR A 49 -1.50 -6.97 2.98
N THR A 50 -1.65 -8.05 2.22
CA THR A 50 -0.52 -8.80 1.69
C THR A 50 0.27 -7.96 0.71
N PHE A 51 -0.39 -7.31 -0.25
CA PHE A 51 0.24 -6.49 -1.27
C PHE A 51 1.10 -5.38 -0.65
N ILE A 52 0.54 -4.59 0.27
CA ILE A 52 1.26 -3.47 0.88
C ILE A 52 2.43 -3.97 1.75
N ASN A 53 2.21 -5.00 2.55
CA ASN A 53 3.20 -5.48 3.52
C ASN A 53 4.27 -6.39 2.90
N SER A 54 4.02 -7.03 1.75
CA SER A 54 4.99 -7.94 1.12
C SER A 54 5.77 -7.29 -0.02
N THR A 55 5.30 -6.17 -0.58
CA THR A 55 6.00 -5.47 -1.66
C THR A 55 7.23 -4.75 -1.12
N LYS A 56 8.33 -4.86 -1.84
CA LYS A 56 9.55 -4.10 -1.56
C LYS A 56 9.44 -2.70 -2.16
N TRP A 57 9.07 -1.74 -1.34
CA TRP A 57 8.84 -0.35 -1.77
C TRP A 57 10.11 0.48 -1.92
N THR A 58 11.13 0.19 -1.11
CA THR A 58 12.40 0.92 -1.11
C THR A 58 13.59 -0.04 -1.06
N ASN A 59 14.79 0.47 -1.32
CA ASN A 59 16.03 -0.28 -1.14
C ASN A 59 16.63 -0.09 0.26
N ASP A 60 16.04 0.77 1.08
CA ASP A 60 16.51 1.06 2.43
C ASP A 60 16.32 -0.15 3.34
N ARG A 61 17.24 -0.33 4.26
CA ARG A 61 17.19 -1.40 5.26
C ARG A 61 16.83 -0.80 6.61
N LEU A 62 15.52 -0.67 6.85
CA LEU A 62 15.03 -0.23 8.14
C LEU A 62 15.03 -1.39 9.15
N LYS A 63 15.40 -1.10 10.38
CA LYS A 63 15.22 -2.03 11.49
C LYS A 63 13.74 -2.13 11.85
N THR A 64 13.35 -3.19 12.54
CA THR A 64 11.94 -3.45 12.86
C THR A 64 11.26 -2.28 13.58
N TYR A 65 11.99 -1.57 14.46
CA TYR A 65 11.46 -0.41 15.19
C TYR A 65 11.51 0.91 14.40
N GLU A 66 12.14 0.91 13.24
CA GLU A 66 12.22 2.08 12.34
C GLU A 66 11.14 2.00 11.24
N ARG A 67 10.37 0.91 11.19
CA ARG A 67 9.32 0.72 10.19
C ARG A 67 8.25 1.78 10.34
N ILE A 68 7.74 2.22 9.19
CA ILE A 68 6.68 3.22 9.10
C ILE A 68 5.35 2.55 9.37
N GLU A 69 4.61 3.04 10.37
CA GLU A 69 3.24 2.58 10.63
C GLU A 69 2.25 3.39 9.79
N ALA A 70 1.42 2.69 9.01
CA ALA A 70 0.35 3.30 8.24
C ALA A 70 -0.96 2.53 8.38
N SER A 71 -2.08 3.21 8.18
CA SER A 71 -3.40 2.59 8.10
C SER A 71 -4.11 3.02 6.83
N PHE A 72 -4.79 2.07 6.20
CA PHE A 72 -5.60 2.23 5.00
C PHE A 72 -7.03 1.80 5.33
N ASN A 73 -7.90 2.76 5.57
CA ASN A 73 -9.31 2.49 5.89
C ASN A 73 -10.17 2.77 4.66
N ILE A 74 -10.68 1.71 4.04
CA ILE A 74 -11.48 1.76 2.83
C ILE A 74 -12.94 1.57 3.23
N ASN A 75 -13.80 2.53 2.87
CA ASN A 75 -15.23 2.42 3.07
C ASN A 75 -15.91 2.25 1.72
N ILE A 76 -16.47 1.05 1.49
CA ILE A 76 -17.19 0.73 0.25
C ILE A 76 -18.63 1.23 0.37
N GLN A 77 -19.00 2.13 -0.53
CA GLN A 77 -20.33 2.73 -0.61
C GLN A 77 -21.22 2.01 -1.62
N LYS A 78 -20.62 1.51 -2.72
CA LYS A 78 -21.36 0.85 -3.80
C LYS A 78 -20.53 -0.27 -4.43
N LYS A 79 -21.23 -1.34 -4.85
CA LYS A 79 -20.64 -2.43 -5.64
C LYS A 79 -21.59 -2.81 -6.78
N GLU A 80 -21.08 -2.77 -8.01
CA GLU A 80 -21.79 -3.18 -9.23
C GLU A 80 -20.91 -4.15 -10.02
N GLY A 81 -21.28 -5.43 -10.01
CA GLY A 81 -20.43 -6.47 -10.58
C GLY A 81 -19.05 -6.51 -9.88
N ASN A 82 -17.98 -6.25 -10.63
CA ASN A 82 -16.61 -6.18 -10.12
C ASN A 82 -16.15 -4.73 -9.86
N ARG A 83 -17.01 -3.74 -10.08
CA ARG A 83 -16.69 -2.32 -9.85
C ARG A 83 -17.15 -1.90 -8.45
N PHE A 84 -16.24 -1.25 -7.75
CA PHE A 84 -16.42 -0.73 -6.39
C PHE A 84 -16.27 0.77 -6.40
N THR A 85 -17.08 1.44 -5.60
CA THR A 85 -17.00 2.88 -5.33
C THR A 85 -16.98 3.09 -3.83
N GLY A 86 -16.13 3.97 -3.37
CA GLY A 86 -16.00 4.26 -1.95
C GLY A 86 -15.06 5.41 -1.66
N THR A 87 -14.59 5.43 -0.44
CA THR A 87 -13.60 6.39 0.05
C THR A 87 -12.42 5.65 0.64
N ILE A 88 -11.25 6.28 0.67
CA ILE A 88 -10.08 5.75 1.34
C ILE A 88 -9.47 6.81 2.25
N LEU A 89 -9.27 6.48 3.52
CA LEU A 89 -8.55 7.28 4.49
C LEU A 89 -7.19 6.65 4.72
N VAL A 90 -6.14 7.38 4.37
CA VAL A 90 -4.75 6.96 4.56
C VAL A 90 -4.10 7.80 5.64
N GLN A 91 -3.57 7.13 6.65
CA GLN A 91 -2.91 7.79 7.78
C GLN A 91 -1.56 7.13 8.03
N SER A 92 -0.55 7.92 8.37
CA SER A 92 0.70 7.42 8.91
C SER A 92 1.11 8.20 10.15
N ARG A 93 1.87 7.52 11.02
CA ARG A 93 2.30 8.07 12.30
C ARG A 93 3.67 7.55 12.68
N ARG A 94 4.35 8.30 13.53
CA ARG A 94 5.62 7.92 14.12
C ARG A 94 5.58 7.93 15.64
N PRO A 95 6.25 6.97 16.28
CA PRO A 95 6.46 7.04 17.71
C PRO A 95 7.42 8.19 18.03
N VAL A 96 7.11 8.96 19.05
CA VAL A 96 8.00 10.00 19.59
C VAL A 96 9.02 9.34 20.49
N PHE A 97 10.30 9.67 20.26
CA PHE A 97 11.41 9.10 21.04
C PHE A 97 11.19 9.26 22.55
N ASN A 98 11.41 8.19 23.27
CA ASN A 98 11.29 8.10 24.73
C ASN A 98 9.91 8.54 25.29
N SER A 99 8.84 8.29 24.55
CA SER A 99 7.47 8.59 24.96
C SER A 99 6.48 7.51 24.50
N THR A 100 5.25 7.60 24.99
CA THR A 100 4.13 6.77 24.54
C THR A 100 3.29 7.45 23.45
N TYR A 101 3.71 8.63 23.00
CA TYR A 101 2.97 9.41 22.00
C TYR A 101 3.36 9.05 20.59
N TYR A 102 2.41 9.28 19.67
CA TYR A 102 2.62 9.21 18.24
C TYR A 102 2.38 10.58 17.61
N THR A 103 3.22 10.95 16.68
CA THR A 103 3.03 12.14 15.84
C THR A 103 2.41 11.71 14.52
N PRO A 104 1.26 12.27 14.10
CA PRO A 104 0.74 12.06 12.77
C PRO A 104 1.69 12.67 11.74
N VAL A 105 2.03 11.91 10.71
CA VAL A 105 2.87 12.35 9.59
C VAL A 105 2.01 12.65 8.37
N LEU A 106 1.00 11.80 8.12
CA LEU A 106 0.07 11.92 7.01
C LEU A 106 -1.35 11.64 7.45
N ASN A 107 -2.31 12.38 6.93
CA ASN A 107 -3.75 12.14 7.10
C ASN A 107 -4.49 12.65 5.86
N LEU A 108 -4.77 11.74 4.91
CA LEU A 108 -5.43 12.04 3.66
C LEU A 108 -6.74 11.26 3.55
N ASN A 109 -7.80 11.95 3.14
CA ASN A 109 -9.10 11.37 2.88
C ASN A 109 -9.46 11.61 1.41
N ASP A 110 -9.46 10.53 0.63
CA ASP A 110 -9.92 10.54 -0.75
C ASP A 110 -11.36 10.04 -0.81
N THR A 111 -12.25 10.88 -1.32
CA THR A 111 -13.67 10.62 -1.42
C THR A 111 -14.10 10.09 -2.79
N ASN A 112 -13.17 9.95 -3.73
CA ASN A 112 -13.43 9.49 -5.09
C ASN A 112 -12.66 8.20 -5.44
N PHE A 113 -12.66 7.23 -4.52
CA PHE A 113 -11.97 5.98 -4.70
C PHE A 113 -12.83 4.95 -5.46
N ASN A 114 -12.56 4.83 -6.75
CA ASN A 114 -13.26 3.92 -7.66
C ASN A 114 -12.28 2.89 -8.21
N PHE A 115 -12.65 1.60 -8.19
CA PHE A 115 -11.77 0.54 -8.69
C PHE A 115 -12.54 -0.69 -9.16
N GLU A 116 -11.85 -1.54 -9.90
CA GLU A 116 -12.31 -2.89 -10.23
C GLU A 116 -11.47 -3.91 -9.46
N TYR A 117 -12.13 -4.92 -8.94
CA TYR A 117 -11.50 -6.03 -8.24
C TYR A 117 -12.25 -7.33 -8.50
N GLN A 118 -11.50 -8.38 -8.76
CA GLN A 118 -12.01 -9.75 -8.87
C GLN A 118 -11.44 -10.58 -7.72
N GLU A 119 -12.29 -11.40 -7.12
CA GLU A 119 -11.88 -12.28 -6.01
C GLU A 119 -10.66 -13.13 -6.39
N TYR A 120 -9.70 -13.20 -5.47
CA TYR A 120 -8.41 -13.90 -5.64
C TYR A 120 -7.49 -13.32 -6.72
N GLU A 121 -7.78 -12.14 -7.21
CA GLU A 121 -6.89 -11.44 -8.11
C GLU A 121 -5.56 -11.09 -7.42
N GLU A 122 -4.44 -11.40 -8.08
CA GLU A 122 -3.12 -11.04 -7.61
C GLU A 122 -2.86 -9.53 -7.84
N LEU A 123 -2.52 -8.83 -6.77
CA LEU A 123 -2.13 -7.42 -6.83
C LEU A 123 -0.61 -7.35 -6.98
N VAL A 124 -0.14 -6.77 -8.08
CA VAL A 124 1.29 -6.65 -8.38
C VAL A 124 1.60 -5.22 -8.82
N PHE A 125 2.62 -4.64 -8.22
CA PHE A 125 3.20 -3.38 -8.65
C PHE A 125 4.50 -3.62 -9.42
N ASN A 126 4.68 -2.89 -10.51
CA ASN A 126 5.91 -2.87 -11.28
C ASN A 126 6.21 -1.40 -11.67
N ASP A 127 7.34 -0.88 -11.19
CA ASP A 127 7.78 0.50 -11.41
C ASP A 127 8.07 0.86 -12.88
N ARG A 128 8.23 -0.16 -13.73
CA ARG A 128 8.48 -0.03 -15.17
C ARG A 128 7.25 -0.21 -16.04
N LYS A 129 6.25 -0.92 -15.53
CA LYS A 129 5.03 -1.23 -16.26
C LYS A 129 3.83 -1.12 -15.33
N PHE A 130 3.12 0.00 -15.42
CA PHE A 130 1.89 0.19 -14.65
C PHE A 130 0.84 -0.86 -14.97
N SER A 131 0.07 -1.22 -13.95
CA SER A 131 -0.88 -2.34 -14.03
C SER A 131 -2.12 -2.01 -14.87
N ASN A 132 -2.44 -0.75 -15.11
CA ASN A 132 -3.74 -0.25 -15.59
C ASN A 132 -4.91 -0.66 -14.68
N LYS A 133 -4.63 -0.95 -13.41
CA LYS A 133 -5.61 -1.33 -12.40
C LYS A 133 -5.66 -0.26 -11.34
N ASN A 134 -6.73 0.51 -11.34
CA ASN A 134 -6.85 1.67 -10.46
C ASN A 134 -6.66 1.31 -8.98
N LEU A 135 -7.13 0.13 -8.53
CA LEU A 135 -6.91 -0.35 -7.17
C LEU A 135 -5.42 -0.37 -6.79
N THR A 136 -4.61 -1.03 -7.61
CA THR A 136 -3.17 -1.16 -7.38
C THR A 136 -2.47 0.19 -7.48
N ASP A 137 -2.85 1.00 -8.46
CA ASP A 137 -2.21 2.28 -8.76
C ASP A 137 -2.50 3.31 -7.65
N VAL A 138 -3.75 3.42 -7.18
CA VAL A 138 -4.12 4.32 -6.06
C VAL A 138 -3.44 3.90 -4.76
N ILE A 139 -3.46 2.61 -4.42
CA ILE A 139 -2.77 2.13 -3.21
C ILE A 139 -1.27 2.40 -3.29
N THR A 140 -0.64 2.16 -4.43
CA THR A 140 0.78 2.43 -4.64
C THR A 140 1.10 3.92 -4.54
N PHE A 141 0.26 4.78 -5.11
CA PHE A 141 0.37 6.23 -4.99
C PHE A 141 0.41 6.67 -3.52
N TYR A 142 -0.54 6.20 -2.71
CA TYR A 142 -0.59 6.52 -1.28
C TYR A 142 0.58 5.93 -0.49
N VAL A 143 1.05 4.74 -0.84
CA VAL A 143 2.27 4.19 -0.21
C VAL A 143 3.46 5.10 -0.48
N TYR A 144 3.65 5.60 -1.70
CA TYR A 144 4.74 6.53 -2.01
C TYR A 144 4.57 7.89 -1.34
N LEU A 145 3.34 8.38 -1.14
CA LEU A 145 3.10 9.57 -0.32
C LEU A 145 3.50 9.34 1.15
N VAL A 146 3.10 8.22 1.73
CA VAL A 146 3.49 7.84 3.11
C VAL A 146 5.02 7.81 3.24
N LEU A 147 5.73 7.16 2.33
CA LEU A 147 7.19 7.09 2.33
C LEU A 147 7.84 8.46 2.14
N GLY A 148 7.28 9.29 1.26
CA GLY A 148 7.80 10.62 0.96
C GLY A 148 7.68 11.57 2.15
N TYR A 149 6.51 11.68 2.74
CA TYR A 149 6.30 12.52 3.92
C TYR A 149 7.12 12.03 5.11
N ASP A 150 7.24 10.72 5.28
CA ASP A 150 8.07 10.15 6.32
C ASP A 150 9.55 10.52 6.13
N ALA A 151 10.09 10.37 4.92
CA ALA A 151 11.48 10.72 4.61
C ALA A 151 11.77 12.22 4.78
N ASP A 152 10.81 13.11 4.45
CA ASP A 152 10.94 14.56 4.66
C ASP A 152 11.01 14.94 6.13
N THR A 153 10.54 14.08 7.06
CA THR A 153 10.72 14.36 8.50
C THR A 153 12.17 14.21 8.98
N PHE A 154 13.04 13.55 8.19
CA PHE A 154 14.44 13.31 8.57
C PHE A 154 15.43 14.22 7.86
N ALA A 155 15.16 14.59 6.62
CA ALA A 155 16.07 15.41 5.82
C ALA A 155 15.27 16.33 4.90
N LYS A 156 15.79 17.54 4.69
CA LYS A 156 15.22 18.45 3.70
C LYS A 156 15.21 17.76 2.33
N GLU A 157 14.04 17.73 1.71
CA GLU A 157 13.81 17.09 0.42
C GLU A 157 14.10 15.57 0.40
N GLY A 158 14.09 14.92 1.59
CA GLY A 158 14.33 13.48 1.74
C GLY A 158 13.30 12.61 1.01
N GLY A 159 12.06 13.10 0.88
CA GLY A 159 10.96 12.44 0.19
C GLY A 159 10.92 12.61 -1.33
N THR A 160 11.81 13.43 -1.91
CA THR A 160 11.76 13.83 -3.33
C THR A 160 11.60 12.65 -4.29
N GLU A 161 12.36 11.59 -4.12
CA GLU A 161 12.31 10.42 -5.03
C GLU A 161 10.97 9.66 -4.89
N TYR A 162 10.42 9.60 -3.69
CA TYR A 162 9.10 8.98 -3.45
C TYR A 162 7.98 9.82 -4.07
N PHE A 163 8.02 11.14 -3.94
CA PHE A 163 7.05 12.03 -4.56
C PHE A 163 7.15 12.01 -6.10
N LYS A 164 8.34 11.85 -6.68
CA LYS A 164 8.49 11.64 -8.12
C LYS A 164 7.78 10.35 -8.58
N MET A 165 7.87 9.27 -7.78
CA MET A 165 7.14 8.04 -8.09
C MET A 165 5.64 8.22 -7.95
N ALA A 166 5.16 8.87 -6.90
CA ALA A 166 3.74 9.20 -6.75
C ALA A 166 3.24 10.04 -7.94
N LYS A 167 3.97 11.08 -8.32
CA LYS A 167 3.66 11.90 -9.49
C LYS A 167 3.59 11.06 -10.78
N LYS A 168 4.57 10.19 -11.01
CA LYS A 168 4.60 9.32 -12.19
C LYS A 168 3.35 8.42 -12.26
N ILE A 169 2.87 7.91 -11.12
CA ILE A 169 1.65 7.10 -11.05
C ILE A 169 0.43 7.97 -11.39
N ALA A 170 0.34 9.17 -10.81
CA ALA A 170 -0.74 10.11 -11.09
C ALA A 170 -0.79 10.53 -12.57
N ASP A 171 0.34 10.89 -13.15
CA ASP A 171 0.47 11.24 -14.57
C ASP A 171 -0.01 10.07 -15.47
N PHE A 172 0.31 8.85 -15.10
CA PHE A 172 -0.11 7.65 -15.82
C PHE A 172 -1.62 7.38 -15.65
N GLY A 173 -2.13 7.49 -14.42
CA GLY A 173 -3.57 7.35 -14.12
C GLY A 173 -4.40 8.36 -14.91
N GLN A 174 -3.96 9.63 -14.95
CA GLN A 174 -4.59 10.69 -15.73
C GLN A 174 -4.58 10.38 -17.24
N ALA A 175 -3.45 9.89 -17.76
CA ALA A 175 -3.32 9.55 -19.18
C ALA A 175 -4.20 8.35 -19.60
N SER A 176 -4.46 7.41 -18.69
CA SER A 176 -5.29 6.23 -18.98
C SER A 176 -6.77 6.55 -19.12
N ASN A 177 -7.23 7.62 -18.48
CA ASN A 177 -8.62 8.15 -18.52
C ASN A 177 -9.73 7.09 -18.21
N ASN A 178 -9.35 6.00 -17.53
CA ASN A 178 -10.28 4.90 -17.24
C ASN A 178 -11.04 5.09 -15.93
N PHE A 179 -10.51 5.92 -15.01
CA PHE A 179 -11.06 6.19 -13.69
C PHE A 179 -10.94 7.67 -13.37
N SER A 180 -11.93 8.20 -12.64
CA SER A 180 -11.90 9.57 -12.11
C SER A 180 -10.99 9.67 -10.87
N GLY A 181 -10.66 10.90 -10.48
CA GLY A 181 -9.87 11.17 -9.27
C GLY A 181 -8.37 11.39 -9.51
N TRP A 182 -7.89 11.30 -10.76
CA TRP A 182 -6.49 11.52 -11.12
C TRP A 182 -6.19 12.92 -11.67
N SER A 183 -7.20 13.74 -11.93
CA SER A 183 -7.02 15.08 -12.45
C SER A 183 -7.24 16.15 -11.37
N GLU A 184 -6.68 17.36 -11.57
CA GLU A 184 -6.89 18.50 -10.68
C GLU A 184 -8.37 18.96 -10.62
N LEU A 185 -9.19 18.50 -11.56
CA LEU A 185 -10.60 18.91 -11.65
C LEU A 185 -11.54 17.94 -10.90
N ASP A 186 -11.12 16.70 -10.67
CA ASP A 186 -11.96 15.63 -10.11
C ASP A 186 -11.25 14.80 -9.02
N GLY A 187 -10.05 15.23 -8.60
CA GLY A 187 -9.22 14.60 -7.57
C GLY A 187 -9.31 15.29 -6.21
#